data_87a472e308d7bd39955c6ca44c55948e
#
_entry.id   87a472e308d7bd39955c6ca44c55948e
#
_cell.length_a   1.000
_cell.length_b   1.000
_cell.length_c   1.000
_cell.angle_alpha   90.00
_cell.angle_beta   90.00
_cell.angle_gamma   90.00
#
_symmetry.space_group_name_H-M   'P 1'
#
loop_
_entity.id
_entity.type
_entity.pdbx_description
1 polymer ?
#
loop_
_entity_poly.entity_id
_entity_poly.type
_entity_poly.pdbx_seq_one_letter_code
_entity_poly.pdbx_strand_id
1 'polypeptide(L)'
;MSDKSQSVPMIEAQGLSKFYGDFAACRDVSFQVSQGEIVAFLGPNGAGKSTTMKLLTGYISPSEGVARIAGHDMATDRLAGSTRLGYLPENGPLYPDMTPSGLLDFFADARGVTGSEKRERIDAVADICALSTVFHKPISKLSKGYRQRVGMAQALLHEPDVLIMDEPTAGLDPNQIAEVRNTMQKLGKARTILLSTHILQEVEALASRVIVINEGRIVADGPIEEFTTSGKALNTEFKRLTAISS
;
A
#
# COMPACT_ATOMS: atom_id res chain seq x y z
N MET A 1 28.78 23.08 6.99
CA MET A 1 27.40 22.82 7.37
C MET A 1 26.65 22.54 6.08
N SER A 2 26.48 21.28 5.74
CA SER A 2 25.81 20.86 4.51
C SER A 2 24.30 21.05 4.71
N ASP A 3 23.76 21.95 3.97
CA ASP A 3 22.30 22.11 3.82
C ASP A 3 21.75 20.83 3.18
N LYS A 4 21.25 19.93 4.01
CA LYS A 4 20.43 18.81 3.53
C LYS A 4 19.13 19.44 3.08
N SER A 5 19.00 19.74 1.80
CA SER A 5 17.71 20.00 1.18
C SER A 5 16.80 18.82 1.60
N GLN A 6 15.88 19.08 2.53
CA GLN A 6 14.90 18.07 2.95
C GLN A 6 14.06 17.76 1.72
N SER A 7 14.29 16.61 1.13
CA SER A 7 13.46 16.11 0.04
C SER A 7 12.03 15.98 0.56
N VAL A 8 11.07 16.47 -0.23
CA VAL A 8 9.64 16.36 0.11
C VAL A 8 9.30 14.89 0.31
N PRO A 9 8.69 14.49 1.44
CA PRO A 9 8.30 13.11 1.67
C PRO A 9 7.29 12.66 0.61
N MET A 10 7.40 11.42 0.20
CA MET A 10 6.48 10.84 -0.81
C MET A 10 5.12 10.47 -0.20
N ILE A 11 5.10 10.12 1.09
CA ILE A 11 3.87 9.90 1.86
C ILE A 11 4.03 10.68 3.16
N GLU A 12 3.02 11.47 3.53
CA GLU A 12 3.00 12.20 4.78
C GLU A 12 1.63 12.09 5.44
N ALA A 13 1.64 11.72 6.71
CA ALA A 13 0.52 11.78 7.64
C ALA A 13 0.87 12.77 8.75
N GLN A 14 0.02 13.77 8.99
CA GLN A 14 0.18 14.77 10.05
C GLN A 14 -1.08 14.80 10.92
N GLY A 15 -1.02 14.24 12.13
CA GLY A 15 -2.11 14.25 13.09
C GLY A 15 -3.40 13.60 12.59
N LEU A 16 -3.28 12.61 11.69
CA LEU A 16 -4.45 11.99 11.08
C LEU A 16 -5.32 11.30 12.12
N SER A 17 -6.57 11.73 12.23
CA SER A 17 -7.58 11.12 13.08
C SER A 17 -8.86 10.84 12.29
N LYS A 18 -9.51 9.72 12.62
CA LYS A 18 -10.82 9.38 12.07
C LYS A 18 -11.75 8.87 13.16
N PHE A 19 -12.84 9.60 13.36
CA PHE A 19 -13.88 9.27 14.32
C PHE A 19 -15.15 8.81 13.62
N TYR A 20 -15.78 7.80 14.16
CA TYR A 20 -17.12 7.33 13.79
C TYR A 20 -17.99 7.35 15.04
N GLY A 21 -18.68 8.48 15.27
CA GLY A 21 -19.29 8.77 16.56
C GLY A 21 -18.20 8.81 17.65
N ASP A 22 -18.41 8.05 18.73
CA ASP A 22 -17.46 7.94 19.84
C ASP A 22 -16.26 7.01 19.57
N PHE A 23 -16.32 6.24 18.48
CA PHE A 23 -15.25 5.31 18.12
C PHE A 23 -14.15 6.01 17.31
N ALA A 24 -12.93 5.97 17.83
CA ALA A 24 -11.74 6.45 17.12
C ALA A 24 -11.07 5.28 16.35
N ALA A 25 -11.24 5.23 15.04
CA ALA A 25 -10.59 4.22 14.19
C ALA A 25 -9.08 4.47 14.01
N CYS A 26 -8.65 5.74 14.04
CA CYS A 26 -7.26 6.15 14.24
C CYS A 26 -7.24 7.53 14.91
N ARG A 27 -6.15 7.82 15.65
CA ARG A 27 -6.02 9.05 16.43
C ARG A 27 -4.58 9.53 16.42
N ASP A 28 -4.38 10.75 15.95
CA ASP A 28 -3.09 11.46 15.94
C ASP A 28 -1.97 10.66 15.27
N VAL A 29 -2.28 10.04 14.13
CA VAL A 29 -1.32 9.26 13.35
C VAL A 29 -0.43 10.20 12.56
N SER A 30 0.88 10.21 12.86
CA SER A 30 1.87 11.08 12.22
C SER A 30 3.11 10.29 11.82
N PHE A 31 3.46 10.31 10.53
CA PHE A 31 4.68 9.71 9.98
C PHE A 31 4.96 10.24 8.57
N GLN A 32 6.16 10.00 8.09
CA GLN A 32 6.58 10.32 6.74
C GLN A 32 7.30 9.14 6.11
N VAL A 33 7.18 8.95 4.80
CA VAL A 33 7.92 7.96 4.02
C VAL A 33 8.68 8.68 2.92
N SER A 34 9.99 8.44 2.87
CA SER A 34 10.90 9.05 1.90
C SER A 34 10.84 8.31 0.56
N GLN A 35 11.38 8.95 -0.47
CA GLN A 35 11.48 8.33 -1.80
C GLN A 35 12.31 7.04 -1.76
N GLY A 36 11.78 5.98 -2.38
CA GLY A 36 12.46 4.68 -2.50
C GLY A 36 12.41 3.80 -1.25
N GLU A 37 11.74 4.22 -0.16
CA GLU A 37 11.54 3.37 1.00
C GLU A 37 10.43 2.32 0.74
N ILE A 38 10.64 1.11 1.27
CA ILE A 38 9.59 0.11 1.47
C ILE A 38 9.29 0.06 2.96
N VAL A 39 8.13 0.56 3.35
CA VAL A 39 7.70 0.65 4.75
C VAL A 39 6.53 -0.28 5.00
N ALA A 40 6.63 -1.11 6.04
CA ALA A 40 5.53 -1.92 6.51
C ALA A 40 4.75 -1.20 7.62
N PHE A 41 3.43 -1.12 7.44
CA PHE A 41 2.49 -0.62 8.44
C PHE A 41 1.85 -1.82 9.15
N LEU A 42 2.43 -2.20 10.28
CA LEU A 42 2.16 -3.44 11.00
C LEU A 42 1.20 -3.22 12.17
N GLY A 43 0.22 -4.09 12.32
CA GLY A 43 -0.68 -4.05 13.48
C GLY A 43 -1.69 -5.19 13.48
N PRO A 44 -2.32 -5.50 14.63
CA PRO A 44 -3.36 -6.50 14.70
C PRO A 44 -4.60 -6.10 13.90
N ASN A 45 -5.53 -7.04 13.71
CA ASN A 45 -6.83 -6.72 13.09
C ASN A 45 -7.58 -5.72 13.97
N GLY A 46 -8.20 -4.71 13.33
CA GLY A 46 -8.87 -3.63 14.04
C GLY A 46 -7.98 -2.50 14.55
N ALA A 47 -6.63 -2.59 14.39
CA ALA A 47 -5.72 -1.55 14.89
C ALA A 47 -5.79 -0.21 14.14
N GLY A 48 -6.56 -0.09 13.05
CA GLY A 48 -6.69 1.15 12.27
C GLY A 48 -5.91 1.18 10.95
N LYS A 49 -5.24 0.07 10.55
CA LYS A 49 -4.41 -0.01 9.32
C LYS A 49 -5.19 0.42 8.07
N SER A 50 -6.26 -0.28 7.72
CA SER A 50 -7.04 0.01 6.51
C SER A 50 -7.69 1.40 6.55
N THR A 51 -8.06 1.89 7.74
CA THR A 51 -8.55 3.26 7.89
C THR A 51 -7.46 4.27 7.55
N THR A 52 -6.25 4.06 8.06
CA THR A 52 -5.09 4.91 7.73
C THR A 52 -4.77 4.87 6.24
N MET A 53 -4.75 3.69 5.60
CA MET A 53 -4.54 3.58 4.14
C MET A 53 -5.61 4.36 3.36
N LYS A 54 -6.88 4.26 3.75
CA LYS A 54 -7.99 5.01 3.11
C LYS A 54 -7.88 6.52 3.29
N LEU A 55 -7.38 6.99 4.44
CA LEU A 55 -7.12 8.42 4.68
C LEU A 55 -5.99 8.93 3.78
N LEU A 56 -4.86 8.22 3.74
CA LEU A 56 -3.70 8.56 2.92
C LEU A 56 -4.02 8.62 1.42
N THR A 57 -4.93 7.75 0.96
CA THR A 57 -5.33 7.68 -0.45
C THR A 57 -6.47 8.64 -0.80
N GLY A 58 -6.97 9.41 0.17
CA GLY A 58 -8.13 10.29 -0.03
C GLY A 58 -9.43 9.55 -0.32
N TYR A 59 -9.48 8.22 -0.06
CA TYR A 59 -10.70 7.43 -0.22
C TYR A 59 -11.77 7.84 0.80
N ILE A 60 -11.35 8.20 2.00
CA ILE A 60 -12.18 8.85 3.03
C ILE A 60 -11.47 10.11 3.53
N SER A 61 -12.24 11.12 3.92
CA SER A 61 -11.68 12.35 4.50
C SER A 61 -11.35 12.13 5.98
N PRO A 62 -10.23 12.69 6.47
CA PRO A 62 -9.90 12.69 7.89
C PRO A 62 -10.92 13.53 8.68
N SER A 63 -11.09 13.21 9.96
CA SER A 63 -11.79 14.06 10.91
C SER A 63 -10.89 15.20 11.40
N GLU A 64 -9.58 14.91 11.52
CA GLU A 64 -8.52 15.84 11.88
C GLU A 64 -7.22 15.47 11.17
N GLY A 65 -6.33 16.45 11.00
CA GLY A 65 -5.02 16.25 10.40
C GLY A 65 -5.02 16.29 8.87
N VAL A 66 -3.86 16.02 8.27
CA VAL A 66 -3.61 16.14 6.84
C VAL A 66 -2.87 14.92 6.32
N ALA A 67 -3.27 14.42 5.14
CA ALA A 67 -2.56 13.41 4.37
C ALA A 67 -2.00 14.03 3.08
N ARG A 68 -0.71 13.79 2.77
CA ARG A 68 -0.12 14.22 1.50
C ARG A 68 0.55 13.07 0.77
N ILE A 69 0.43 13.09 -0.55
CA ILE A 69 1.11 12.19 -1.47
C ILE A 69 1.96 13.03 -2.42
N ALA A 70 3.26 12.78 -2.45
CA ALA A 70 4.25 13.54 -3.23
C ALA A 70 4.08 15.07 -3.06
N GLY A 71 3.80 15.52 -1.83
CA GLY A 71 3.55 16.91 -1.47
C GLY A 71 2.13 17.43 -1.69
N HIS A 72 1.27 16.68 -2.40
CA HIS A 72 -0.12 17.08 -2.69
C HIS A 72 -1.06 16.68 -1.55
N ASP A 73 -1.81 17.62 -1.03
CA ASP A 73 -2.83 17.40 0.01
C ASP A 73 -4.01 16.61 -0.58
N MET A 74 -4.29 15.46 0.01
CA MET A 74 -5.33 14.54 -0.50
C MET A 74 -6.77 15.00 -0.21
N ALA A 75 -6.95 16.08 0.54
CA ALA A 75 -8.27 16.70 0.73
C ALA A 75 -8.52 17.84 -0.27
N THR A 76 -7.50 18.65 -0.58
CA THR A 76 -7.64 19.88 -1.38
C THR A 76 -7.06 19.77 -2.78
N ASP A 77 -6.05 18.90 -3.01
CA ASP A 77 -5.38 18.67 -4.30
C ASP A 77 -5.32 17.18 -4.66
N ARG A 78 -6.44 16.50 -4.42
CA ARG A 78 -6.55 15.04 -4.58
C ARG A 78 -6.21 14.55 -5.99
N LEU A 79 -6.57 15.30 -7.01
CA LEU A 79 -6.35 14.88 -8.40
C LEU A 79 -4.85 14.74 -8.68
N ALA A 80 -4.06 15.76 -8.34
CA ALA A 80 -2.61 15.73 -8.52
C ALA A 80 -1.96 14.63 -7.67
N GLY A 81 -2.35 14.46 -6.40
CA GLY A 81 -1.87 13.34 -5.57
C GLY A 81 -2.22 11.97 -6.15
N SER A 82 -3.42 11.82 -6.72
CA SER A 82 -3.88 10.54 -7.29
C SER A 82 -3.17 10.16 -8.60
N THR A 83 -2.59 11.12 -9.33
CA THR A 83 -1.76 10.82 -10.50
C THR A 83 -0.41 10.21 -10.12
N ARG A 84 0.06 10.44 -8.89
CA ARG A 84 1.32 9.94 -8.35
C ARG A 84 1.15 8.67 -7.51
N LEU A 85 -0.10 8.24 -7.26
CA LEU A 85 -0.47 7.18 -6.33
C LEU A 85 -1.11 5.99 -7.02
N GLY A 86 -0.54 4.79 -6.83
CA GLY A 86 -1.21 3.52 -7.04
C GLY A 86 -1.76 2.98 -5.72
N TYR A 87 -3.02 2.61 -5.68
CA TYR A 87 -3.65 2.05 -4.50
C TYR A 87 -4.24 0.67 -4.76
N LEU A 88 -3.81 -0.31 -3.96
CA LEU A 88 -4.34 -1.66 -3.94
C LEU A 88 -5.07 -1.88 -2.60
N PRO A 89 -6.38 -1.76 -2.52
CA PRO A 89 -7.15 -2.09 -1.33
C PRO A 89 -7.21 -3.61 -1.11
N GLU A 90 -7.40 -4.06 0.13
CA GLU A 90 -7.52 -5.48 0.50
C GLU A 90 -8.55 -6.22 -0.36
N ASN A 91 -9.72 -5.62 -0.55
CA ASN A 91 -10.80 -6.14 -1.39
C ASN A 91 -11.07 -5.12 -2.51
N GLY A 92 -10.20 -5.10 -3.52
CA GLY A 92 -10.33 -4.19 -4.65
C GLY A 92 -11.60 -4.47 -5.46
N PRO A 93 -12.32 -3.42 -5.90
CA PRO A 93 -13.48 -3.58 -6.76
C PRO A 93 -13.01 -4.00 -8.16
N LEU A 94 -12.98 -5.30 -8.41
CA LEU A 94 -12.79 -5.86 -9.74
C LEU A 94 -14.16 -6.16 -10.34
N TYR A 95 -14.32 -5.89 -11.64
CA TYR A 95 -15.55 -6.21 -12.38
C TYR A 95 -15.51 -7.70 -12.76
N PRO A 96 -16.37 -8.57 -12.16
CA PRO A 96 -16.25 -10.02 -12.30
C PRO A 96 -16.44 -10.52 -13.74
N ASP A 97 -17.24 -9.82 -14.53
CA ASP A 97 -17.56 -10.18 -15.91
C ASP A 97 -16.54 -9.68 -16.93
N MET A 98 -15.63 -8.81 -16.52
CA MET A 98 -14.52 -8.35 -17.36
C MET A 98 -13.36 -9.36 -17.36
N THR A 99 -12.52 -9.29 -18.37
CA THR A 99 -11.20 -9.93 -18.37
C THR A 99 -10.15 -8.96 -17.84
N PRO A 100 -8.97 -9.44 -17.38
CA PRO A 100 -7.84 -8.56 -17.04
C PRO A 100 -7.51 -7.58 -18.16
N SER A 101 -7.45 -8.05 -19.41
CA SER A 101 -7.24 -7.20 -20.60
C SER A 101 -8.28 -6.08 -20.69
N GLY A 102 -9.57 -6.42 -20.63
CA GLY A 102 -10.65 -5.43 -20.75
C GLY A 102 -10.66 -4.45 -19.56
N LEU A 103 -10.35 -4.92 -18.35
CA LEU A 103 -10.25 -4.07 -17.17
C LEU A 103 -9.11 -3.05 -17.29
N LEU A 104 -7.92 -3.50 -17.70
CA LEU A 104 -6.76 -2.63 -17.87
C LEU A 104 -6.98 -1.63 -19.00
N ASP A 105 -7.62 -2.06 -20.10
CA ASP A 105 -8.00 -1.19 -21.21
C ASP A 105 -8.94 -0.08 -20.76
N PHE A 106 -9.98 -0.41 -20.01
CA PHE A 106 -10.92 0.53 -19.42
C PHE A 106 -10.24 1.56 -18.49
N PHE A 107 -9.35 1.08 -17.58
CA PHE A 107 -8.65 1.99 -16.67
C PHE A 107 -7.61 2.85 -17.37
N ALA A 108 -6.98 2.37 -18.44
CA ALA A 108 -6.09 3.19 -19.25
C ALA A 108 -6.85 4.36 -19.89
N ASP A 109 -8.02 4.10 -20.49
CA ASP A 109 -8.88 5.17 -21.04
C ASP A 109 -9.32 6.16 -19.95
N ALA A 110 -9.76 5.66 -18.80
CA ALA A 110 -10.16 6.48 -17.67
C ALA A 110 -9.03 7.38 -17.12
N ARG A 111 -7.76 6.98 -17.34
CA ARG A 111 -6.55 7.73 -16.99
C ARG A 111 -6.03 8.61 -18.14
N GLY A 112 -6.69 8.60 -19.31
CA GLY A 112 -6.29 9.37 -20.50
C GLY A 112 -5.08 8.78 -21.23
N VAL A 113 -4.71 7.53 -20.95
CA VAL A 113 -3.62 6.82 -21.64
C VAL A 113 -4.18 6.23 -22.95
N THR A 114 -3.66 6.67 -24.09
CA THR A 114 -4.20 6.33 -25.43
C THR A 114 -3.12 5.89 -26.40
N GLY A 115 -3.53 5.36 -27.56
CA GLY A 115 -2.61 5.04 -28.67
C GLY A 115 -1.63 3.91 -28.38
N SER A 116 -0.38 4.06 -28.83
CA SER A 116 0.68 3.07 -28.60
C SER A 116 1.07 2.96 -27.13
N GLU A 117 1.12 4.09 -26.43
CA GLU A 117 1.44 4.16 -25.00
C GLU A 117 0.50 3.29 -24.15
N LYS A 118 -0.81 3.29 -24.45
CA LYS A 118 -1.79 2.45 -23.78
C LYS A 118 -1.43 0.96 -23.86
N ARG A 119 -1.07 0.52 -25.08
CA ARG A 119 -0.72 -0.88 -25.32
C ARG A 119 0.56 -1.26 -24.59
N GLU A 120 1.60 -0.43 -24.72
CA GLU A 120 2.89 -0.63 -24.04
C GLU A 120 2.75 -0.72 -22.52
N ARG A 121 1.94 0.16 -21.91
CA ARG A 121 1.70 0.15 -20.47
C ARG A 121 0.91 -1.07 -20.01
N ILE A 122 -0.13 -1.47 -20.77
CA ILE A 122 -0.93 -2.66 -20.46
C ILE A 122 -0.05 -3.91 -20.53
N ASP A 123 0.76 -4.06 -21.57
CA ASP A 123 1.67 -5.20 -21.75
C ASP A 123 2.70 -5.23 -20.60
N ALA A 124 3.31 -4.09 -20.27
CA ALA A 124 4.29 -3.99 -19.20
C ALA A 124 3.72 -4.40 -17.82
N VAL A 125 2.53 -3.92 -17.47
CA VAL A 125 1.93 -4.30 -16.15
C VAL A 125 1.42 -5.73 -16.15
N ALA A 126 0.97 -6.25 -17.29
CA ALA A 126 0.58 -7.65 -17.44
C ALA A 126 1.78 -8.59 -17.22
N ASP A 127 2.94 -8.24 -17.75
CA ASP A 127 4.19 -8.98 -17.57
C ASP A 127 4.68 -8.88 -16.10
N ILE A 128 4.75 -7.69 -15.54
CA ILE A 128 5.18 -7.47 -14.14
C ILE A 128 4.32 -8.29 -13.17
N CYS A 129 3.01 -8.35 -13.42
CA CYS A 129 2.06 -9.05 -12.56
C CYS A 129 1.80 -10.52 -12.99
N ALA A 130 2.54 -11.03 -14.00
CA ALA A 130 2.43 -12.39 -14.51
C ALA A 130 0.98 -12.79 -14.86
N LEU A 131 0.30 -11.99 -15.66
CA LEU A 131 -1.11 -12.17 -16.05
C LEU A 131 -1.31 -12.89 -17.37
N SER A 132 -0.27 -13.19 -18.15
CA SER A 132 -0.32 -13.70 -19.52
C SER A 132 -1.24 -14.92 -19.67
N THR A 133 -1.18 -15.89 -18.76
CA THR A 133 -1.98 -17.13 -18.81
C THR A 133 -3.47 -16.94 -18.53
N VAL A 134 -3.86 -15.82 -17.95
CA VAL A 134 -5.23 -15.50 -17.53
C VAL A 134 -5.77 -14.21 -18.17
N PHE A 135 -4.99 -13.58 -19.04
CA PHE A 135 -5.23 -12.22 -19.53
C PHE A 135 -6.61 -12.03 -20.21
N HIS A 136 -7.10 -13.09 -20.84
CA HIS A 136 -8.40 -13.10 -21.53
C HIS A 136 -9.47 -13.96 -20.81
N LYS A 137 -9.21 -14.41 -19.57
CA LYS A 137 -10.20 -15.18 -18.79
C LYS A 137 -11.05 -14.24 -17.96
N PRO A 138 -12.37 -14.48 -17.78
CA PRO A 138 -13.21 -13.68 -16.88
C PRO A 138 -12.63 -13.63 -15.46
N ILE A 139 -12.63 -12.45 -14.85
CA ILE A 139 -12.10 -12.22 -13.50
C ILE A 139 -12.83 -13.08 -12.45
N SER A 140 -14.12 -13.33 -12.64
CA SER A 140 -14.92 -14.24 -11.80
C SER A 140 -14.37 -15.66 -11.73
N LYS A 141 -13.63 -16.10 -12.76
CA LYS A 141 -13.02 -17.45 -12.84
C LYS A 141 -11.58 -17.51 -12.36
N LEU A 142 -11.03 -16.40 -11.89
CA LEU A 142 -9.66 -16.34 -11.40
C LEU A 142 -9.57 -16.73 -9.92
N SER A 143 -8.44 -17.33 -9.54
CA SER A 143 -8.09 -17.53 -8.12
C SER A 143 -7.95 -16.18 -7.40
N LYS A 144 -7.99 -16.18 -6.07
CA LYS A 144 -7.77 -14.96 -5.27
C LYS A 144 -6.42 -14.32 -5.61
N GLY A 145 -5.36 -15.11 -5.76
CA GLY A 145 -4.02 -14.61 -6.11
C GLY A 145 -3.98 -13.92 -7.47
N TYR A 146 -4.64 -14.49 -8.49
CA TYR A 146 -4.72 -13.80 -9.78
C TYR A 146 -5.56 -12.53 -9.71
N ARG A 147 -6.66 -12.49 -8.96
CA ARG A 147 -7.42 -11.26 -8.74
C ARG A 147 -6.59 -10.18 -8.06
N GLN A 148 -5.77 -10.55 -7.07
CA GLN A 148 -4.84 -9.64 -6.41
C GLN A 148 -3.82 -9.05 -7.40
N ARG A 149 -3.26 -9.87 -8.28
CA ARG A 149 -2.33 -9.42 -9.33
C ARG A 149 -3.00 -8.51 -10.37
N VAL A 150 -4.26 -8.77 -10.72
CA VAL A 150 -5.05 -7.87 -11.58
C VAL A 150 -5.24 -6.51 -10.92
N GLY A 151 -5.58 -6.48 -9.62
CA GLY A 151 -5.67 -5.24 -8.85
C GLY A 151 -4.33 -4.50 -8.78
N MET A 152 -3.22 -5.23 -8.61
CA MET A 152 -1.87 -4.66 -8.63
C MET A 152 -1.52 -4.08 -10.01
N ALA A 153 -1.82 -4.78 -11.10
CA ALA A 153 -1.60 -4.29 -12.46
C ALA A 153 -2.39 -3.00 -12.73
N GLN A 154 -3.66 -2.94 -12.28
CA GLN A 154 -4.47 -1.73 -12.35
C GLN A 154 -3.84 -0.56 -11.56
N ALA A 155 -3.33 -0.82 -10.35
CA ALA A 155 -2.69 0.21 -9.52
C ALA A 155 -1.37 0.74 -10.14
N LEU A 156 -0.71 -0.06 -10.98
CA LEU A 156 0.57 0.26 -11.64
C LEU A 156 0.42 0.93 -13.00
N LEU A 157 -0.76 0.84 -13.62
CA LEU A 157 -1.00 1.16 -15.04
C LEU A 157 -0.58 2.59 -15.45
N HIS A 158 -0.70 3.55 -14.55
CA HIS A 158 -0.36 4.96 -14.78
C HIS A 158 1.05 5.33 -14.26
N GLU A 159 1.89 4.33 -13.97
CA GLU A 159 3.29 4.50 -13.53
C GLU A 159 3.46 5.37 -12.28
N PRO A 160 2.75 5.07 -11.20
CA PRO A 160 2.81 5.90 -9.99
C PRO A 160 4.18 5.84 -9.32
N ASP A 161 4.57 6.92 -8.63
CA ASP A 161 5.78 7.00 -7.80
C ASP A 161 5.59 6.34 -6.45
N VAL A 162 4.35 6.35 -5.96
CA VAL A 162 3.94 5.84 -4.65
C VAL A 162 2.97 4.69 -4.84
N LEU A 163 3.20 3.60 -4.10
CA LEU A 163 2.26 2.48 -4.01
C LEU A 163 1.81 2.31 -2.57
N ILE A 164 0.51 2.35 -2.34
CA ILE A 164 -0.11 1.98 -1.06
C ILE A 164 -0.87 0.68 -1.27
N MET A 165 -0.55 -0.34 -0.47
CA MET A 165 -1.14 -1.67 -0.57
C MET A 165 -1.70 -2.10 0.78
N ASP A 166 -2.99 -2.42 0.82
CA ASP A 166 -3.68 -2.85 2.04
C ASP A 166 -3.82 -4.37 2.03
N GLU A 167 -3.07 -5.04 2.94
CA GLU A 167 -3.03 -6.50 3.12
C GLU A 167 -2.83 -7.27 1.78
N PRO A 168 -1.76 -6.97 0.99
CA PRO A 168 -1.62 -7.44 -0.39
C PRO A 168 -1.52 -8.97 -0.54
N THR A 169 -1.23 -9.69 0.53
CA THR A 169 -1.07 -11.16 0.52
C THR A 169 -2.16 -11.88 1.31
N ALA A 170 -3.14 -11.16 1.86
CA ALA A 170 -4.18 -11.72 2.71
C ALA A 170 -4.97 -12.85 2.03
N GLY A 171 -4.93 -14.05 2.64
CA GLY A 171 -5.66 -15.24 2.17
C GLY A 171 -5.12 -15.85 0.87
N LEU A 172 -3.85 -15.61 0.55
CA LEU A 172 -3.11 -16.29 -0.50
C LEU A 172 -2.41 -17.54 0.06
N ASP A 173 -2.17 -18.51 -0.81
CA ASP A 173 -1.32 -19.66 -0.46
C ASP A 173 0.18 -19.27 -0.47
N PRO A 174 1.07 -20.09 0.14
CA PRO A 174 2.50 -19.77 0.27
C PRO A 174 3.21 -19.47 -1.05
N ASN A 175 2.85 -20.14 -2.15
CA ASN A 175 3.46 -19.91 -3.47
C ASN A 175 3.02 -18.56 -4.04
N GLN A 176 1.74 -18.24 -3.93
CA GLN A 176 1.20 -16.94 -4.35
C GLN A 176 1.79 -15.79 -3.54
N ILE A 177 1.98 -15.97 -2.22
CA ILE A 177 2.65 -14.99 -1.36
C ILE A 177 4.08 -14.72 -1.87
N ALA A 178 4.86 -15.78 -2.17
CA ALA A 178 6.21 -15.62 -2.68
C ALA A 178 6.26 -14.84 -4.00
N GLU A 179 5.31 -15.09 -4.92
CA GLU A 179 5.23 -14.40 -6.20
C GLU A 179 4.85 -12.91 -6.03
N VAL A 180 3.89 -12.59 -5.16
CA VAL A 180 3.52 -11.20 -4.83
C VAL A 180 4.69 -10.47 -4.17
N ARG A 181 5.41 -11.11 -3.23
CA ARG A 181 6.61 -10.54 -2.61
C ARG A 181 7.70 -10.22 -3.64
N ASN A 182 8.00 -11.16 -4.53
CA ASN A 182 8.99 -10.94 -5.59
C ASN A 182 8.60 -9.74 -6.48
N THR A 183 7.33 -9.59 -6.79
CA THR A 183 6.82 -8.44 -7.54
C THR A 183 7.02 -7.15 -6.77
N MET A 184 6.66 -7.10 -5.47
CA MET A 184 6.85 -5.92 -4.62
C MET A 184 8.32 -5.53 -4.48
N GLN A 185 9.24 -6.50 -4.32
CA GLN A 185 10.68 -6.24 -4.25
C GLN A 185 11.23 -5.61 -5.55
N LYS A 186 10.74 -6.07 -6.71
CA LYS A 186 11.13 -5.47 -8.01
C LYS A 186 10.60 -4.03 -8.12
N LEU A 187 9.36 -3.79 -7.70
CA LEU A 187 8.72 -2.47 -7.74
C LEU A 187 9.41 -1.48 -6.78
N GLY A 188 9.82 -1.92 -5.59
CA GLY A 188 10.47 -1.09 -4.59
C GLY A 188 11.84 -0.53 -4.99
N LYS A 189 12.47 -1.09 -6.05
CA LYS A 189 13.72 -0.53 -6.60
C LYS A 189 13.55 0.85 -7.24
N ALA A 190 12.35 1.17 -7.69
CA ALA A 190 12.06 2.41 -8.41
C ALA A 190 10.92 3.22 -7.79
N ARG A 191 10.21 2.68 -6.80
CA ARG A 191 9.00 3.28 -6.23
C ARG A 191 9.05 3.29 -4.71
N THR A 192 8.33 4.23 -4.12
CA THR A 192 8.06 4.25 -2.68
C THR A 192 6.85 3.37 -2.37
N ILE A 193 6.99 2.46 -1.41
CA ILE A 193 5.93 1.50 -1.08
C ILE A 193 5.56 1.59 0.40
N LEU A 194 4.27 1.73 0.68
CA LEU A 194 3.69 1.54 2.00
C LEU A 194 2.74 0.35 1.93
N LEU A 195 3.02 -0.72 2.66
CA LEU A 195 2.13 -1.87 2.73
C LEU A 195 1.60 -2.08 4.14
N SER A 196 0.29 -2.29 4.28
CA SER A 196 -0.27 -2.73 5.55
C SER A 196 -0.20 -4.26 5.63
N THR A 197 0.11 -4.78 6.81
CA THR A 197 0.09 -6.22 7.07
C THR A 197 -0.04 -6.51 8.57
N HIS A 198 -0.47 -7.72 8.90
CA HIS A 198 -0.41 -8.29 10.24
C HIS A 198 0.58 -9.48 10.30
N ILE A 199 1.30 -9.74 9.20
CA ILE A 199 2.19 -10.90 9.03
C ILE A 199 3.65 -10.47 9.15
N LEU A 200 4.31 -10.84 10.24
CA LEU A 200 5.69 -10.46 10.54
C LEU A 200 6.71 -10.92 9.49
N GLN A 201 6.52 -12.12 8.92
CA GLN A 201 7.40 -12.64 7.86
C GLN A 201 7.35 -11.81 6.57
N GLU A 202 6.29 -11.02 6.36
CA GLU A 202 6.23 -10.08 5.24
C GLU A 202 7.07 -8.85 5.51
N VAL A 203 6.98 -8.35 6.74
CA VAL A 203 7.80 -7.21 7.19
C VAL A 203 9.28 -7.54 7.03
N GLU A 204 9.73 -8.68 7.57
CA GLU A 204 11.13 -9.14 7.50
C GLU A 204 11.62 -9.37 6.06
N ALA A 205 10.72 -9.80 5.16
CA ALA A 205 11.10 -10.12 3.78
C ALA A 205 11.13 -8.90 2.85
N LEU A 206 10.39 -7.83 3.15
CA LEU A 206 10.14 -6.75 2.20
C LEU A 206 10.59 -5.38 2.69
N ALA A 207 10.37 -5.06 3.97
CA ALA A 207 10.49 -3.71 4.46
C ALA A 207 11.86 -3.42 5.07
N SER A 208 12.36 -2.21 4.86
CA SER A 208 13.52 -1.67 5.57
C SER A 208 13.14 -0.96 6.86
N ARG A 209 11.88 -0.57 7.00
CA ARG A 209 11.33 0.17 8.14
C ARG A 209 9.94 -0.34 8.47
N VAL A 210 9.62 -0.36 9.75
CA VAL A 210 8.30 -0.77 10.24
C VAL A 210 7.69 0.33 11.10
N ILE A 211 6.42 0.63 10.84
CA ILE A 211 5.57 1.47 11.67
C ILE A 211 4.55 0.54 12.31
N VAL A 212 4.52 0.48 13.64
CA VAL A 212 3.59 -0.36 14.39
C VAL A 212 2.42 0.48 14.87
N ILE A 213 1.21 0.06 14.51
CA ILE A 213 -0.03 0.68 14.97
C ILE A 213 -0.79 -0.27 15.90
N ASN A 214 -1.29 0.24 17.00
CA ASN A 214 -2.19 -0.45 17.92
C ASN A 214 -3.27 0.51 18.42
N GLU A 215 -4.53 0.04 18.48
CA GLU A 215 -5.68 0.83 18.96
C GLU A 215 -5.77 2.24 18.32
N GLY A 216 -5.50 2.31 17.03
CA GLY A 216 -5.56 3.55 16.25
C GLY A 216 -4.39 4.52 16.46
N ARG A 217 -3.33 4.14 17.18
CA ARG A 217 -2.15 4.98 17.45
C ARG A 217 -0.86 4.32 17.00
N ILE A 218 0.10 5.11 16.52
CA ILE A 218 1.45 4.61 16.29
C ILE A 218 2.12 4.38 17.65
N VAL A 219 2.60 3.15 17.86
CA VAL A 219 3.28 2.72 19.09
C VAL A 219 4.78 2.53 18.90
N ALA A 220 5.23 2.39 17.65
CA ALA A 220 6.64 2.36 17.29
C ALA A 220 6.83 2.72 15.81
N ASP A 221 8.00 3.28 15.47
CA ASP A 221 8.40 3.62 14.10
C ASP A 221 9.94 3.62 14.03
N GLY A 222 10.52 2.81 13.16
CA GLY A 222 11.97 2.72 13.00
C GLY A 222 12.42 1.66 12.01
N PRO A 223 13.74 1.60 11.72
CA PRO A 223 14.35 0.56 10.91
C PRO A 223 14.06 -0.84 11.49
N ILE A 224 13.87 -1.83 10.63
CA ILE A 224 13.55 -3.19 11.07
C ILE A 224 14.64 -3.79 11.96
N GLU A 225 15.89 -3.40 11.75
CA GLU A 225 17.03 -3.84 12.54
C GLU A 225 16.90 -3.48 14.02
N GLU A 226 16.30 -2.35 14.35
CA GLU A 226 16.09 -1.92 15.75
C GLU A 226 15.18 -2.87 16.52
N PHE A 227 14.24 -3.50 15.82
CA PHE A 227 13.29 -4.46 16.39
C PHE A 227 13.86 -5.89 16.49
N THR A 228 15.01 -6.15 15.84
CA THR A 228 15.64 -7.48 15.78
C THR A 228 16.98 -7.54 16.51
N THR A 229 17.63 -6.39 16.80
CA THR A 229 19.05 -6.27 17.26
C THR A 229 19.28 -6.77 18.69
N SER A 230 18.29 -7.03 19.49
CA SER A 230 18.45 -7.50 20.89
C SER A 230 18.40 -9.02 21.05
N GLY A 231 18.58 -9.79 19.97
CA GLY A 231 18.36 -11.26 20.01
C GLY A 231 16.89 -11.63 20.25
N LYS A 232 16.00 -10.64 20.23
CA LYS A 232 14.56 -10.81 20.27
C LYS A 232 14.05 -10.84 18.84
N ALA A 233 13.35 -11.90 18.48
CA ALA A 233 12.63 -11.95 17.22
C ALA A 233 11.61 -10.79 17.16
N LEU A 234 11.39 -10.20 15.97
CA LEU A 234 10.37 -9.16 15.72
C LEU A 234 9.02 -9.49 16.38
N ASN A 235 8.68 -10.78 16.42
CA ASN A 235 7.47 -11.30 17.07
C ASN A 235 7.37 -10.96 18.57
N THR A 236 8.50 -11.01 19.31
CA THR A 236 8.51 -10.71 20.75
C THR A 236 8.26 -9.23 21.00
N GLU A 237 8.90 -8.37 20.20
CA GLU A 237 8.74 -6.92 20.34
C GLU A 237 7.32 -6.50 19.88
N PHE A 238 6.83 -7.06 18.79
CA PHE A 238 5.45 -6.83 18.34
C PHE A 238 4.42 -7.19 19.42
N LYS A 239 4.55 -8.37 20.04
CA LYS A 239 3.67 -8.77 21.16
C LYS A 239 3.74 -7.79 22.33
N ARG A 240 4.93 -7.29 22.67
CA ARG A 240 5.10 -6.29 23.75
C ARG A 240 4.39 -4.98 23.42
N LEU A 241 4.53 -4.49 22.18
CA LEU A 241 3.95 -3.24 21.70
C LEU A 241 2.43 -3.30 21.50
N THR A 242 1.89 -4.50 21.23
CA THR A 242 0.47 -4.71 20.98
C THR A 242 -0.27 -5.42 22.12
N ALA A 243 0.43 -5.71 23.23
CA ALA A 243 -0.23 -6.22 24.43
C ALA A 243 -1.22 -5.14 24.93
N ILE A 244 -2.47 -5.53 25.11
CA ILE A 244 -3.51 -4.69 25.68
C ILE A 244 -3.02 -4.30 27.08
N SER A 245 -2.89 -3.00 27.33
CA SER A 245 -2.68 -2.48 28.70
C SER A 245 -3.93 -2.82 29.50
N SER A 246 -3.83 -3.85 30.31
CA SER A 246 -4.89 -4.32 31.23
C SER A 246 -5.13 -3.29 32.32
#